data_eaa6e936fdb61b7464db718d3af4f88c
#
_entry.id   eaa6e936fdb61b7464db718d3af4f88c
#
_cell.length_a   1.000
_cell.length_b   1.000
_cell.length_c   1.000
_cell.angle_alpha   90.00
_cell.angle_beta   90.00
_cell.angle_gamma   90.00
#
_symmetry.space_group_name_H-M   'P 1'
#
loop_
_entity.id
_entity.type
_entity.pdbx_description
1 polymer ?
#
loop_
_entity_poly.entity_id
_entity_poly.type
_entity_poly.pdbx_seq_one_letter_code
_entity_poly.pdbx_strand_id
1 'polypeptide(L)' 'MLDFTLSDGKRMTLEDCGDCLNAKLWTEDGEYMGEINWDIDNIADMLFTE' A
#
# COMPACT_ATOMS: atom_id res chain seq x y z
N MET A 1 5.36 -1.70 -9.84
CA MET A 1 5.38 -1.80 -8.36
C MET A 1 6.23 -0.69 -7.77
N LEU A 2 5.73 -0.04 -6.74
CA LEU A 2 6.47 0.98 -6.02
C LEU A 2 7.03 0.38 -4.73
N ASP A 3 8.24 0.77 -4.38
CA ASP A 3 8.92 0.29 -3.19
C ASP A 3 9.53 1.48 -2.48
N PHE A 4 9.20 1.68 -1.22
CA PHE A 4 9.73 2.82 -0.48
C PHE A 4 9.86 2.50 1.01
N THR A 5 10.72 3.28 1.66
CA THR A 5 10.99 3.14 3.09
C THR A 5 10.26 4.26 3.83
N LEU A 6 9.54 3.88 4.88
CA LEU A 6 8.84 4.84 5.72
C LEU A 6 9.81 5.53 6.66
N SER A 7 9.34 6.61 7.29
CA SER A 7 10.18 7.42 8.16
C SER A 7 10.69 6.67 9.39
N ASP A 8 9.99 5.60 9.80
CA ASP A 8 10.40 4.79 10.95
C ASP A 8 11.27 3.58 10.56
N GLY A 9 11.64 3.48 9.29
CA GLY A 9 12.49 2.40 8.81
C GLY A 9 11.72 1.21 8.22
N LYS A 10 10.41 1.18 8.36
CA LYS A 10 9.61 0.12 7.76
C LYS A 10 9.61 0.25 6.25
N ARG A 11 9.42 -0.87 5.58
CA ARG A 11 9.40 -0.90 4.12
C ARG A 11 7.99 -1.22 3.63
N MET A 12 7.55 -0.51 2.59
CA MET A 12 6.24 -0.72 2.02
C MET A 12 6.35 -0.83 0.51
N THR A 13 5.56 -1.74 -0.07
CA THR A 13 5.44 -1.85 -1.52
C THR A 13 3.99 -1.65 -1.92
N LEU A 14 3.80 -1.01 -3.07
CA LEU A 14 2.48 -0.85 -3.67
C LEU A 14 2.49 -1.53 -5.03
N GLU A 15 1.50 -2.36 -5.25
CA GLU A 15 1.38 -3.10 -6.51
C GLU A 15 -0.02 -2.87 -7.08
N ASP A 16 -0.05 -2.60 -8.40
CA ASP A 16 -1.30 -2.44 -9.11
C ASP A 16 -1.82 -3.82 -9.51
N CYS A 17 -3.03 -4.16 -9.11
CA CYS A 17 -3.65 -5.43 -9.47
C CYS A 17 -4.79 -5.26 -10.48
N GLY A 18 -4.79 -4.14 -11.20
CA GLY A 18 -5.80 -3.84 -12.20
C GLY A 18 -6.77 -2.79 -11.70
N ASP A 19 -7.83 -3.20 -11.04
CA ASP A 19 -8.83 -2.29 -10.46
C ASP A 19 -8.65 -2.15 -8.94
N CYS A 20 -7.50 -2.56 -8.41
CA CYS A 20 -7.20 -2.44 -6.99
C CYS A 20 -5.72 -2.11 -6.78
N LEU A 21 -5.38 -1.76 -5.55
CA LEU A 21 -4.00 -1.57 -5.12
C LEU A 21 -3.73 -2.52 -3.97
N ASN A 22 -2.58 -3.19 -4.02
CA ASN A 22 -2.13 -4.08 -2.97
C ASN A 22 -0.93 -3.45 -2.27
N ALA A 23 -1.07 -3.14 -0.98
CA ALA A 23 0.00 -2.57 -0.18
C ALA A 23 0.51 -3.63 0.78
N LYS A 24 1.81 -3.88 0.74
CA LYS A 24 2.47 -4.82 1.64
C LYS A 24 3.43 -4.06 2.53
N LEU A 25 3.56 -4.51 3.77
CA LEU A 25 4.41 -3.83 4.76
C LEU A 25 5.35 -4.82 5.42
N TRP A 26 6.60 -4.42 5.56
CA TRP A 26 7.64 -5.18 6.26
C TRP A 26 8.24 -4.32 7.37
N THR A 27 8.72 -4.96 8.42
CA THR A 27 9.48 -4.28 9.46
C THR A 27 10.83 -3.83 8.92
N GLU A 28 11.52 -3.00 9.69
CA GLU A 28 12.88 -2.56 9.32
C GLU A 28 13.85 -3.74 9.23
N ASP A 29 13.56 -4.84 9.91
CA ASP A 29 14.36 -6.07 9.86
C ASP A 29 14.02 -6.95 8.67
N GLY A 30 12.97 -6.61 7.92
CA GLY A 30 12.55 -7.36 6.75
C GLY A 30 11.48 -8.41 7.02
N GLU A 31 10.87 -8.39 8.21
CA GLU A 31 9.82 -9.33 8.54
C GLU A 31 8.48 -8.87 7.98
N TYR A 32 7.76 -9.77 7.34
CA TYR A 32 6.47 -9.45 6.72
C TYR A 32 5.42 -9.16 7.79
N MET A 33 4.77 -8.00 7.69
CA MET A 33 3.76 -7.58 8.66
C MET A 33 2.33 -7.80 8.17
N GLY A 34 2.11 -7.84 6.86
CA GLY A 34 0.78 -8.02 6.31
C GLY A 34 0.56 -7.20 5.07
N GLU A 35 -0.66 -7.26 4.56
CA GLU A 35 -1.03 -6.54 3.34
C GLU A 35 -2.46 -6.04 3.41
N ILE A 36 -2.74 -5.00 2.64
CA ILE A 36 -4.07 -4.42 2.51
C ILE A 36 -4.34 -4.25 1.02
N ASN A 37 -5.55 -4.62 0.61
CA ASN A 37 -6.04 -4.36 -0.74
C ASN A 37 -7.02 -3.21 -0.71
N TRP A 38 -6.82 -2.24 -1.59
CA TRP A 38 -7.76 -1.13 -1.76
C TRP A 38 -8.40 -1.21 -3.13
N ASP A 39 -9.72 -1.11 -3.15
CA ASP A 39 -10.47 -0.93 -4.38
C ASP A 39 -10.21 0.47 -4.91
N ILE A 40 -9.82 0.58 -6.18
CA ILE A 40 -9.52 1.88 -6.78
C ILE A 40 -10.74 2.77 -6.77
N ASP A 41 -11.93 2.22 -6.98
CA ASP A 41 -13.17 3.00 -6.93
C ASP A 41 -13.38 3.60 -5.54
N ASN A 42 -13.10 2.87 -4.48
CA ASN A 42 -13.19 3.37 -3.12
C ASN A 42 -12.18 4.48 -2.86
N ILE A 43 -10.96 4.32 -3.38
CA ILE A 43 -9.93 5.33 -3.21
C ILE A 43 -10.34 6.62 -3.93
N ALA A 44 -10.86 6.49 -5.14
CA ALA A 44 -11.34 7.64 -5.91
C ALA A 44 -12.45 8.35 -5.17
N ASP A 45 -13.40 7.62 -4.60
CA ASP A 45 -14.47 8.19 -3.81
C ASP A 45 -13.95 9.00 -2.63
N MET A 46 -12.98 8.43 -1.90
CA MET A 46 -12.39 9.10 -0.75
C MET A 46 -11.67 10.39 -1.12
N LEU A 47 -11.00 10.40 -2.27
CA LEU A 47 -10.21 11.55 -2.71
C LEU A 47 -11.06 12.65 -3.33
N PHE A 48 -12.16 12.30 -3.99
CA PHE A 48 -12.95 13.24 -4.78
C PHE A 48 -14.36 13.46 -4.24
N THR A 49 -14.69 12.88 -3.11
CA THR A 49 -15.96 13.13 -2.43
C THR A 49 -15.94 14.50 -1.76
N GLU A 50 -17.01 15.21 -1.86
CA GLU A 50 -17.16 16.51 -1.21
C GLU A 50 -17.85 16.37 0.14
#